data_405b283f42bac9f6597cabe5872b7508
#
_entry.id   405b283f42bac9f6597cabe5872b7508
#
_cell.length_a   1.000
_cell.length_b   1.000
_cell.length_c   1.000
_cell.angle_alpha   90.00
_cell.angle_beta   90.00
_cell.angle_gamma   90.00
#
_symmetry.space_group_name_H-M   'P 1'
#
loop_
_entity.id
_entity.type
_entity.pdbx_description
1 polymer ?
#
loop_
_entity_poly.entity_id
_entity_poly.type
_entity_poly.pdbx_seq_one_letter_code
_entity_poly.pdbx_strand_id
1 'polypeptide(L)'
;MRRSFLIAMIIGFAPCLGVASQASAQSRIESVFNGHRIIYPPSSIPQPGRHHTNYFFVDSDVPNPNGPSSGDETPGSLACVYHLVTGPTGCPIATSKNVPTGGWGAIAIVDAGDYPTAAADLHAFSAYFGIPDANLTVRWPGTTKPPVYSNWLVEEALDIEWAHAMAPNAKIFLVESKQVNTDPTWAAVKLAANLVANAGGGVVSMSWGDPEVAQEINWDAYFTKPGVVYFAASGDSGIGVSIYPGASPNVVSVGGTHFNRDLNGNFVKEVYFTGGGGSDLSPYEPRPSYQNGVSGIVGTHRGYPDVAADYCCAAVYLNGGWISVGGTSWASPTFAGIVNAAGNKQTSSRNELSWLYSELANPTEYKADFKDITQGDSRCKIGFDRCTGIGSPRTYVGK
;
A
#
# COMPACT_ATOMS: atom_id res chain seq x y z
N MET A 1 -68.22 56.57 -31.39
CA MET A 1 -67.61 56.22 -30.12
C MET A 1 -66.96 54.82 -30.25
N ARG A 2 -65.71 54.73 -30.49
CA ARG A 2 -64.93 53.45 -30.43
C ARG A 2 -63.64 53.76 -29.69
N ARG A 3 -63.49 53.16 -28.52
CA ARG A 3 -62.29 53.25 -27.71
C ARG A 3 -61.28 52.18 -28.19
N SER A 4 -60.15 52.60 -28.63
CA SER A 4 -59.00 51.70 -28.92
C SER A 4 -58.21 51.43 -27.65
N PHE A 5 -58.07 50.15 -27.28
CA PHE A 5 -57.16 49.74 -26.25
C PHE A 5 -55.76 49.45 -26.85
N LEU A 6 -54.78 50.16 -26.38
CA LEU A 6 -53.36 49.84 -26.63
C LEU A 6 -52.91 48.74 -25.65
N ILE A 7 -52.48 47.61 -26.15
CA ILE A 7 -51.81 46.56 -25.36
C ILE A 7 -50.33 46.81 -25.43
N ALA A 8 -49.74 47.19 -24.30
CA ALA A 8 -48.27 47.30 -24.17
C ALA A 8 -47.73 45.88 -23.88
N MET A 9 -46.90 45.39 -24.80
CA MET A 9 -46.18 44.11 -24.65
C MET A 9 -44.91 44.35 -23.82
N ILE A 10 -44.93 43.88 -22.53
CA ILE A 10 -43.74 43.89 -21.67
C ILE A 10 -42.95 42.62 -21.99
N ILE A 11 -41.79 42.81 -22.64
CA ILE A 11 -40.79 41.74 -22.83
C ILE A 11 -40.04 41.59 -21.52
N GLY A 12 -40.40 40.56 -20.73
CA GLY A 12 -39.65 40.19 -19.55
C GLY A 12 -38.35 39.47 -19.92
N PHE A 13 -37.24 40.08 -19.61
CA PHE A 13 -35.95 39.39 -19.57
C PHE A 13 -35.93 38.45 -18.34
N ALA A 14 -35.97 37.16 -18.57
CA ALA A 14 -35.66 36.19 -17.54
C ALA A 14 -34.16 36.14 -17.34
N PRO A 15 -33.63 36.27 -16.10
CA PRO A 15 -32.22 36.03 -15.87
C PRO A 15 -31.96 34.51 -15.99
N CYS A 16 -31.06 34.12 -16.88
CA CYS A 16 -30.44 32.78 -16.85
C CYS A 16 -29.73 32.61 -15.51
N LEU A 17 -30.40 31.96 -14.57
CA LEU A 17 -29.74 31.38 -13.41
C LEU A 17 -28.87 30.23 -13.89
N GLY A 18 -27.57 30.52 -14.01
CA GLY A 18 -26.55 29.50 -14.16
C GLY A 18 -26.66 28.50 -13.00
N VAL A 19 -27.08 27.29 -13.32
CA VAL A 19 -26.97 26.16 -12.41
C VAL A 19 -25.46 25.88 -12.24
N ALA A 20 -24.86 26.49 -11.22
CA ALA A 20 -23.58 26.02 -10.73
C ALA A 20 -23.81 24.57 -10.29
N SER A 21 -23.27 23.63 -11.03
CA SER A 21 -23.17 22.26 -10.58
C SER A 21 -22.37 22.29 -9.28
N GLN A 22 -23.03 22.16 -8.15
CA GLN A 22 -22.40 21.78 -6.91
C GLN A 22 -21.83 20.38 -7.16
N ALA A 23 -20.54 20.30 -7.46
CA ALA A 23 -19.80 19.09 -7.26
C ALA A 23 -20.07 18.70 -5.79
N SER A 24 -20.80 17.63 -5.57
CA SER A 24 -21.03 17.09 -4.24
C SER A 24 -19.64 16.84 -3.65
N ALA A 25 -19.27 17.60 -2.61
CA ALA A 25 -18.10 17.29 -1.83
C ALA A 25 -18.32 15.88 -1.30
N GLN A 26 -17.60 14.92 -1.86
CA GLN A 26 -17.61 13.54 -1.40
C GLN A 26 -17.17 13.58 0.06
N SER A 27 -18.00 13.12 0.99
CA SER A 27 -17.78 13.23 2.42
C SER A 27 -16.48 12.49 2.79
N ARG A 28 -15.51 13.22 3.31
CA ARG A 28 -14.30 12.65 3.91
C ARG A 28 -14.70 11.94 5.21
N ILE A 29 -14.16 10.75 5.44
CA ILE A 29 -14.29 10.07 6.72
C ILE A 29 -13.12 10.52 7.58
N GLU A 30 -13.38 11.03 8.77
CA GLU A 30 -12.36 11.45 9.73
C GLU A 30 -12.49 10.64 11.02
N SER A 31 -11.35 10.28 11.60
CA SER A 31 -11.24 9.63 12.89
C SER A 31 -10.04 10.20 13.68
N VAL A 32 -9.86 9.77 14.93
CA VAL A 32 -8.71 10.15 15.74
C VAL A 32 -8.00 8.89 16.22
N PHE A 33 -6.70 8.83 16.01
CA PHE A 33 -5.85 7.75 16.50
C PHE A 33 -4.61 8.33 17.21
N ASN A 34 -4.37 7.94 18.46
CA ASN A 34 -3.25 8.40 19.27
C ASN A 34 -3.08 9.93 19.31
N GLY A 35 -4.19 10.69 19.21
CA GLY A 35 -4.17 12.15 19.19
C GLY A 35 -4.01 12.77 17.81
N HIS A 36 -3.73 12.00 16.77
CA HIS A 36 -3.65 12.44 15.39
C HIS A 36 -5.01 12.33 14.69
N ARG A 37 -5.32 13.30 13.86
CA ARG A 37 -6.48 13.26 12.96
C ARG A 37 -6.17 12.39 11.75
N ILE A 38 -6.98 11.37 11.53
CA ILE A 38 -6.88 10.45 10.37
C ILE A 38 -7.95 10.87 9.36
N ILE A 39 -7.53 11.12 8.11
CA ILE A 39 -8.40 11.61 7.04
C ILE A 39 -8.35 10.61 5.87
N TYR A 40 -9.44 9.86 5.66
CA TYR A 40 -9.56 8.96 4.52
C TYR A 40 -9.98 9.75 3.27
N PRO A 41 -9.19 9.70 2.18
CA PRO A 41 -9.58 10.34 0.93
C PRO A 41 -10.71 9.55 0.25
N PRO A 42 -11.46 10.17 -0.67
CA PRO A 42 -12.52 9.49 -1.41
C PRO A 42 -12.05 8.25 -2.19
N SER A 43 -10.79 8.20 -2.60
CA SER A 43 -10.20 7.03 -3.27
C SER A 43 -10.05 5.81 -2.35
N SER A 44 -9.92 6.02 -1.04
CA SER A 44 -9.80 4.94 -0.04
C SER A 44 -11.15 4.49 0.52
N ILE A 45 -12.26 4.98 -0.03
CA ILE A 45 -13.61 4.56 0.37
C ILE A 45 -14.09 3.50 -0.61
N PRO A 46 -14.35 2.24 -0.17
CA PRO A 46 -14.78 1.17 -1.05
C PRO A 46 -16.05 1.51 -1.82
N GLN A 47 -16.05 1.25 -3.11
CA GLN A 47 -17.21 1.41 -4.00
C GLN A 47 -17.35 0.16 -4.88
N PRO A 48 -18.55 -0.39 -5.08
CA PRO A 48 -18.73 -1.58 -5.91
C PRO A 48 -18.18 -1.40 -7.33
N GLY A 49 -17.35 -2.35 -7.78
CA GLY A 49 -16.78 -2.40 -9.14
C GLY A 49 -15.74 -1.33 -9.44
N ARG A 50 -15.16 -0.72 -8.40
CA ARG A 50 -14.11 0.27 -8.53
C ARG A 50 -13.01 0.02 -7.52
N HIS A 51 -11.78 -0.17 -7.97
CA HIS A 51 -10.63 -0.30 -7.09
C HIS A 51 -10.46 0.95 -6.24
N HIS A 52 -10.22 0.75 -4.96
CA HIS A 52 -9.93 1.79 -3.99
C HIS A 52 -8.47 1.67 -3.50
N THR A 53 -7.88 2.79 -3.16
CA THR A 53 -6.59 2.88 -2.47
C THR A 53 -6.75 2.46 -1.00
N ASN A 54 -5.64 2.15 -0.33
CA ASN A 54 -5.65 1.76 1.08
C ASN A 54 -4.71 2.67 1.87
N TYR A 55 -4.96 4.01 1.81
CA TYR A 55 -4.20 4.99 2.57
C TYR A 55 -5.10 6.05 3.22
N PHE A 56 -4.53 6.74 4.20
CA PHE A 56 -5.11 7.91 4.85
C PHE A 56 -4.03 8.97 5.09
N PHE A 57 -4.46 10.23 5.22
CA PHE A 57 -3.58 11.30 5.66
C PHE A 57 -3.59 11.41 7.19
N VAL A 58 -2.47 11.86 7.75
CA VAL A 58 -2.31 12.12 9.17
C VAL A 58 -2.22 13.63 9.40
N ASP A 59 -3.13 14.16 10.19
CA ASP A 59 -3.28 15.56 10.56
C ASP A 59 -3.60 16.53 9.41
N SER A 60 -3.02 16.35 8.21
CA SER A 60 -3.21 17.24 7.06
C SER A 60 -3.05 16.52 5.75
N ASP A 61 -3.88 16.89 4.76
CA ASP A 61 -3.75 16.52 3.34
C ASP A 61 -3.07 17.61 2.50
N VAL A 62 -2.52 18.63 3.17
CA VAL A 62 -1.80 19.74 2.51
C VAL A 62 -0.30 19.53 2.66
N PRO A 63 0.45 19.46 1.54
CA PRO A 63 1.89 19.26 1.58
C PRO A 63 2.63 20.38 2.31
N ASN A 64 3.57 20.01 3.21
CA ASN A 64 4.44 20.93 3.94
C ASN A 64 5.75 21.13 3.14
N PRO A 65 6.09 22.35 2.68
CA PRO A 65 7.30 22.59 1.92
C PRO A 65 8.59 22.57 2.77
N ASN A 66 8.48 22.59 4.11
CA ASN A 66 9.63 22.74 5.01
C ASN A 66 10.28 21.41 5.43
N GLY A 67 9.65 20.28 5.17
CA GLY A 67 10.14 18.95 5.54
C GLY A 67 9.03 18.05 6.06
N PRO A 68 9.32 16.72 6.26
CA PRO A 68 8.38 15.79 6.87
C PRO A 68 8.08 16.17 8.32
N SER A 69 6.95 15.69 8.83
CA SER A 69 6.60 15.85 10.24
C SER A 69 7.60 15.11 11.13
N SER A 70 7.89 15.65 12.30
CA SER A 70 8.89 15.06 13.20
C SER A 70 8.50 13.68 13.75
N GLY A 71 7.23 13.32 13.66
CA GLY A 71 6.68 12.01 14.04
C GLY A 71 6.63 10.99 12.92
N ASP A 72 6.93 11.40 11.67
CA ASP A 72 6.87 10.50 10.53
C ASP A 72 8.07 9.55 10.53
N GLU A 73 7.80 8.28 10.27
CA GLU A 73 8.85 7.30 9.99
C GLU A 73 9.61 7.71 8.73
N THR A 74 10.92 7.51 8.80
CA THR A 74 11.85 7.74 7.70
C THR A 74 12.43 6.40 7.22
N PRO A 75 12.97 6.32 6.00
CA PRO A 75 13.65 5.11 5.55
C PRO A 75 14.68 4.56 6.54
N GLY A 76 15.43 5.45 7.18
CA GLY A 76 16.44 5.06 8.18
C GLY A 76 15.86 4.58 9.50
N SER A 77 14.78 5.22 10.01
CA SER A 77 14.15 4.79 11.26
C SER A 77 13.45 3.44 11.13
N LEU A 78 12.71 3.24 10.04
CA LEU A 78 12.07 1.97 9.73
C LEU A 78 13.10 0.83 9.55
N ALA A 79 14.12 1.07 8.72
CA ALA A 79 15.17 0.10 8.47
C ALA A 79 15.96 -0.29 9.74
N CYS A 80 16.14 0.67 10.66
CA CYS A 80 16.74 0.42 11.97
C CYS A 80 15.85 -0.49 12.82
N VAL A 81 14.55 -0.21 12.93
CA VAL A 81 13.60 -1.02 13.73
C VAL A 81 13.50 -2.45 13.21
N TYR A 82 13.49 -2.63 11.90
CA TYR A 82 13.46 -3.96 11.27
C TYR A 82 14.85 -4.61 11.16
N HIS A 83 15.88 -4.01 11.75
CA HIS A 83 17.26 -4.53 11.70
C HIS A 83 17.79 -4.77 10.28
N LEU A 84 17.33 -3.99 9.31
CA LEU A 84 17.84 -4.04 7.93
C LEU A 84 19.17 -3.31 7.80
N VAL A 85 19.42 -2.37 8.70
CA VAL A 85 20.66 -1.61 8.82
C VAL A 85 21.09 -1.48 10.28
N THR A 86 22.38 -1.23 10.52
CA THR A 86 22.84 -0.82 11.85
C THR A 86 22.42 0.60 12.12
N GLY A 87 21.80 0.85 13.27
CA GLY A 87 21.33 2.16 13.69
C GLY A 87 21.66 2.50 15.15
N PRO A 88 21.35 3.70 15.62
CA PRO A 88 21.48 4.08 17.03
C PRO A 88 20.53 3.28 17.91
N THR A 89 20.91 3.12 19.18
CA THR A 89 20.07 2.45 20.19
C THR A 89 18.70 3.11 20.26
N GLY A 90 17.64 2.29 20.25
CA GLY A 90 16.25 2.79 20.24
C GLY A 90 15.75 3.24 18.88
N CYS A 91 16.57 3.22 17.84
CA CYS A 91 16.15 3.61 16.48
C CYS A 91 15.35 4.91 16.43
N PRO A 92 15.81 6.04 17.02
CA PRO A 92 15.05 7.27 17.06
C PRO A 92 14.91 7.87 15.65
N ILE A 93 13.73 8.40 15.33
CA ILE A 93 13.40 8.95 14.00
C ILE A 93 14.43 9.99 13.55
N ALA A 94 14.76 10.96 14.44
CA ALA A 94 15.61 12.09 14.09
C ALA A 94 17.06 11.70 13.76
N THR A 95 17.59 10.61 14.31
CA THR A 95 19.03 10.26 14.23
C THR A 95 19.31 8.94 13.50
N SER A 96 18.30 8.15 13.17
CA SER A 96 18.43 6.94 12.33
C SER A 96 18.57 7.34 10.86
N LYS A 97 19.83 7.46 10.39
CA LYS A 97 20.13 7.99 9.04
C LYS A 97 20.66 6.93 8.06
N ASN A 98 20.98 5.73 8.54
CA ASN A 98 21.41 4.65 7.66
C ASN A 98 20.21 4.10 6.91
N VAL A 99 20.33 4.00 5.59
CA VAL A 99 19.28 3.49 4.70
C VAL A 99 19.70 2.15 4.10
N PRO A 100 18.77 1.30 3.67
CA PRO A 100 19.08 0.08 2.94
C PRO A 100 19.93 0.33 1.69
N THR A 101 20.71 -0.68 1.28
CA THR A 101 21.56 -0.61 0.08
C THR A 101 21.35 -1.82 -0.84
N GLY A 102 20.35 -2.66 -0.54
CA GLY A 102 20.01 -3.86 -1.30
C GLY A 102 19.18 -3.58 -2.54
N GLY A 103 18.74 -4.66 -3.16
CA GLY A 103 17.85 -4.65 -4.32
C GLY A 103 18.42 -5.39 -5.53
N TRP A 104 17.59 -6.18 -6.21
CA TRP A 104 17.95 -6.90 -7.42
C TRP A 104 16.76 -6.95 -8.40
N GLY A 105 17.05 -7.20 -9.68
CA GLY A 105 16.01 -7.30 -10.70
C GLY A 105 15.14 -6.05 -10.74
N ALA A 106 13.84 -6.23 -10.52
CA ALA A 106 12.90 -5.11 -10.55
C ALA A 106 11.79 -5.20 -9.49
N ILE A 107 11.27 -4.04 -9.13
CA ILE A 107 9.99 -3.87 -8.43
C ILE A 107 9.06 -3.15 -9.39
N ALA A 108 7.86 -3.69 -9.64
CA ALA A 108 6.82 -2.97 -10.35
C ALA A 108 5.71 -2.58 -9.37
N ILE A 109 5.33 -1.33 -9.41
CA ILE A 109 4.18 -0.75 -8.75
C ILE A 109 3.05 -0.68 -9.76
N VAL A 110 1.85 -1.13 -9.40
CA VAL A 110 0.68 -1.06 -10.28
C VAL A 110 -0.36 -0.15 -9.65
N ASP A 111 -0.57 1.01 -10.27
CA ASP A 111 -1.52 2.01 -9.82
C ASP A 111 -2.39 2.54 -10.96
N ALA A 112 -3.24 3.52 -10.69
CA ALA A 112 -4.17 4.06 -11.68
C ALA A 112 -3.98 5.56 -11.88
N GLY A 113 -3.92 5.95 -13.14
CA GLY A 113 -3.74 7.33 -13.57
C GLY A 113 -2.33 7.60 -14.07
N ASP A 114 -2.08 8.84 -14.47
CA ASP A 114 -0.76 9.34 -14.82
C ASP A 114 -0.20 10.17 -13.67
N TYR A 115 1.04 9.91 -13.29
CA TYR A 115 1.80 10.68 -12.30
C TYR A 115 2.90 11.51 -13.00
N PRO A 116 2.59 12.71 -13.47
CA PRO A 116 3.53 13.48 -14.29
C PRO A 116 4.83 13.89 -13.59
N THR A 117 4.81 14.02 -12.27
CA THR A 117 5.96 14.43 -11.45
C THR A 117 6.70 13.28 -10.78
N ALA A 118 6.32 12.01 -11.06
CA ALA A 118 6.87 10.80 -10.39
C ALA A 118 8.40 10.80 -10.28
N ALA A 119 9.11 11.08 -11.36
CA ALA A 119 10.58 11.10 -11.36
C ALA A 119 11.16 12.25 -10.53
N ALA A 120 10.54 13.43 -10.55
CA ALA A 120 11.01 14.61 -9.82
C ALA A 120 10.75 14.46 -8.31
N ASP A 121 9.58 13.95 -7.94
CA ASP A 121 9.20 13.76 -6.55
C ASP A 121 10.01 12.62 -5.92
N LEU A 122 10.19 11.49 -6.60
CA LEU A 122 11.05 10.40 -6.15
C LEU A 122 12.52 10.82 -6.02
N HIS A 123 13.03 11.68 -6.91
CA HIS A 123 14.37 12.27 -6.78
C HIS A 123 14.46 13.15 -5.54
N ALA A 124 13.47 14.03 -5.29
CA ALA A 124 13.45 14.90 -4.13
C ALA A 124 13.39 14.12 -2.80
N PHE A 125 12.56 13.07 -2.73
CA PHE A 125 12.49 12.12 -1.62
C PHE A 125 13.85 11.46 -1.38
N SER A 126 14.43 10.88 -2.44
CA SER A 126 15.71 10.16 -2.37
C SER A 126 16.86 11.07 -1.91
N ALA A 127 16.95 12.28 -2.49
CA ALA A 127 17.96 13.27 -2.13
C ALA A 127 17.85 13.71 -0.67
N TYR A 128 16.63 13.89 -0.15
CA TYR A 128 16.41 14.31 1.24
C TYR A 128 16.90 13.25 2.24
N PHE A 129 16.65 11.97 1.96
CA PHE A 129 17.06 10.88 2.84
C PHE A 129 18.44 10.29 2.52
N GLY A 130 19.14 10.80 1.52
CA GLY A 130 20.47 10.32 1.10
C GLY A 130 20.44 8.94 0.45
N ILE A 131 19.33 8.60 -0.20
CA ILE A 131 19.15 7.38 -0.99
C ILE A 131 19.66 7.67 -2.41
N PRO A 132 20.36 6.74 -3.10
CA PRO A 132 20.72 6.91 -4.50
C PRO A 132 19.51 7.17 -5.39
N ASP A 133 19.68 7.87 -6.50
CA ASP A 133 18.60 8.09 -7.47
C ASP A 133 18.04 6.78 -7.99
N ALA A 134 16.71 6.73 -8.09
CA ALA A 134 16.01 5.55 -8.57
C ALA A 134 16.18 5.33 -10.08
N ASN A 135 16.32 4.07 -10.50
CA ASN A 135 16.16 3.68 -11.89
C ASN A 135 14.67 3.50 -12.19
N LEU A 136 13.94 4.62 -12.28
CA LEU A 136 12.50 4.64 -12.51
C LEU A 136 12.16 4.58 -14.01
N THR A 137 11.14 3.79 -14.33
CA THR A 137 10.55 3.73 -15.68
C THR A 137 9.03 3.68 -15.57
N VAL A 138 8.33 4.70 -16.06
CA VAL A 138 6.86 4.74 -16.10
C VAL A 138 6.35 4.05 -17.37
N ARG A 139 5.31 3.22 -17.24
CA ARG A 139 4.71 2.43 -18.33
C ARG A 139 3.19 2.33 -18.14
N TRP A 140 2.47 2.09 -19.23
CA TRP A 140 1.03 1.81 -19.24
C TRP A 140 0.67 0.80 -20.34
N PRO A 141 -0.43 0.06 -20.18
CA PRO A 141 -0.91 -0.83 -21.24
C PRO A 141 -1.38 -0.06 -22.48
N GLY A 142 -0.97 -0.55 -23.66
CA GLY A 142 -1.37 0.03 -24.94
C GLY A 142 -0.59 1.30 -25.30
N THR A 143 -1.19 2.17 -26.15
CA THR A 143 -0.51 3.31 -26.75
C THR A 143 -0.95 4.68 -26.19
N THR A 144 -2.04 4.72 -25.46
CA THR A 144 -2.60 5.96 -24.92
C THR A 144 -2.26 6.09 -23.46
N LYS A 145 -1.60 7.19 -23.10
CA LYS A 145 -1.28 7.53 -21.71
C LYS A 145 -2.54 7.67 -20.86
N PRO A 146 -2.56 7.19 -19.61
CA PRO A 146 -3.67 7.41 -18.69
C PRO A 146 -3.93 8.90 -18.44
N PRO A 147 -5.16 9.28 -18.07
CA PRO A 147 -5.42 10.61 -17.51
C PRO A 147 -4.85 10.72 -16.10
N VAL A 148 -4.59 11.94 -15.64
CA VAL A 148 -4.23 12.20 -14.24
C VAL A 148 -5.47 11.97 -13.34
N TYR A 149 -5.31 11.13 -12.32
CA TYR A 149 -6.30 10.97 -11.25
C TYR A 149 -5.73 11.57 -9.96
N SER A 150 -6.10 12.80 -9.65
CA SER A 150 -5.53 13.57 -8.52
C SER A 150 -5.63 12.85 -7.17
N ASN A 151 -6.59 11.99 -6.99
CA ASN A 151 -6.81 11.18 -5.80
C ASN A 151 -6.00 9.87 -5.78
N TRP A 152 -5.18 9.59 -6.81
CA TRP A 152 -4.25 8.48 -6.86
C TRP A 152 -2.78 8.92 -6.79
N LEU A 153 -2.48 10.20 -7.01
CA LEU A 153 -1.10 10.70 -6.99
C LEU A 153 -0.36 10.41 -5.68
N VAL A 154 -1.07 10.44 -4.56
CA VAL A 154 -0.49 10.09 -3.24
C VAL A 154 -0.12 8.63 -3.17
N GLU A 155 -0.99 7.75 -3.69
CA GLU A 155 -0.73 6.31 -3.74
C GLU A 155 0.53 6.01 -4.55
N GLU A 156 0.60 6.57 -5.77
CA GLU A 156 1.73 6.38 -6.67
C GLU A 156 3.05 6.89 -6.06
N ALA A 157 3.02 8.08 -5.40
CA ALA A 157 4.19 8.63 -4.71
C ALA A 157 4.63 7.72 -3.55
N LEU A 158 3.71 7.37 -2.65
CA LEU A 158 3.94 6.49 -1.51
C LEU A 158 4.60 5.18 -1.94
N ASP A 159 4.04 4.55 -2.96
CA ASP A 159 4.44 3.23 -3.41
C ASP A 159 5.85 3.22 -4.01
N ILE A 160 6.15 4.13 -4.94
CA ILE A 160 7.48 4.17 -5.57
C ILE A 160 8.57 4.62 -4.59
N GLU A 161 8.27 5.56 -3.69
CA GLU A 161 9.22 6.08 -2.71
C GLU A 161 9.63 5.00 -1.70
N TRP A 162 8.67 4.30 -1.12
CA TRP A 162 8.95 3.33 -0.07
C TRP A 162 9.44 1.97 -0.60
N ALA A 163 9.02 1.55 -1.79
CA ALA A 163 9.64 0.43 -2.48
C ALA A 163 11.11 0.71 -2.80
N HIS A 164 11.40 1.91 -3.32
CA HIS A 164 12.77 2.35 -3.60
C HIS A 164 13.60 2.51 -2.33
N ALA A 165 13.03 3.09 -1.29
CA ALA A 165 13.73 3.26 -0.01
C ALA A 165 14.22 1.95 0.61
N MET A 166 13.44 0.87 0.46
CA MET A 166 13.80 -0.45 1.00
C MET A 166 14.71 -1.25 0.05
N ALA A 167 14.69 -0.97 -1.25
CA ALA A 167 15.49 -1.68 -2.27
C ALA A 167 16.10 -0.71 -3.31
N PRO A 168 17.01 0.18 -2.89
CA PRO A 168 17.49 1.27 -3.76
C PRO A 168 18.24 0.82 -5.03
N ASN A 169 18.74 -0.40 -5.08
CA ASN A 169 19.41 -0.94 -6.26
C ASN A 169 18.46 -1.68 -7.22
N ALA A 170 17.18 -1.87 -6.86
CA ALA A 170 16.21 -2.45 -7.75
C ALA A 170 15.79 -1.44 -8.85
N LYS A 171 15.46 -1.96 -10.03
CA LYS A 171 14.80 -1.16 -11.05
C LYS A 171 13.33 -0.95 -10.66
N ILE A 172 12.84 0.27 -10.67
CA ILE A 172 11.45 0.59 -10.36
C ILE A 172 10.66 0.78 -11.65
N PHE A 173 9.56 0.03 -11.81
CA PHE A 173 8.55 0.28 -12.83
C PHE A 173 7.29 0.81 -12.17
N LEU A 174 6.86 2.03 -12.51
CA LEU A 174 5.50 2.49 -12.23
C LEU A 174 4.64 2.11 -13.43
N VAL A 175 3.62 1.28 -13.21
CA VAL A 175 2.74 0.77 -14.26
C VAL A 175 1.33 1.31 -14.04
N GLU A 176 0.99 2.29 -14.83
CA GLU A 176 -0.23 3.09 -14.69
C GLU A 176 -1.40 2.47 -15.45
N SER A 177 -2.47 2.10 -14.74
CA SER A 177 -3.73 1.68 -15.33
C SER A 177 -4.54 2.90 -15.82
N LYS A 178 -5.23 2.74 -16.95
CA LYS A 178 -6.09 3.81 -17.49
C LYS A 178 -7.32 4.11 -16.64
N GLN A 179 -7.76 3.18 -15.83
CA GLN A 179 -8.99 3.27 -15.05
C GLN A 179 -8.83 2.48 -13.75
N VAL A 180 -9.68 2.78 -12.80
CA VAL A 180 -9.76 2.15 -11.49
C VAL A 180 -10.79 1.01 -11.47
N ASN A 181 -10.84 0.20 -12.52
CA ASN A 181 -11.75 -0.93 -12.65
C ASN A 181 -11.02 -2.15 -13.23
N THR A 182 -11.68 -3.31 -13.20
CA THR A 182 -11.11 -4.63 -13.38
C THR A 182 -10.23 -4.81 -14.62
N ASP A 183 -10.78 -4.64 -15.83
CA ASP A 183 -10.07 -5.02 -17.06
C ASP A 183 -8.80 -4.20 -17.34
N PRO A 184 -8.82 -2.86 -17.27
CA PRO A 184 -7.61 -2.06 -17.44
C PRO A 184 -6.55 -2.34 -16.39
N THR A 185 -6.94 -2.60 -15.15
CA THR A 185 -6.01 -2.90 -14.07
C THR A 185 -5.35 -4.27 -14.25
N TRP A 186 -6.09 -5.31 -14.68
CA TRP A 186 -5.49 -6.61 -15.02
C TRP A 186 -4.51 -6.52 -16.18
N ALA A 187 -4.77 -5.65 -17.15
CA ALA A 187 -3.81 -5.37 -18.23
C ALA A 187 -2.52 -4.73 -17.68
N ALA A 188 -2.62 -3.84 -16.69
CA ALA A 188 -1.46 -3.23 -16.02
C ALA A 188 -0.69 -4.27 -15.18
N VAL A 189 -1.36 -5.12 -14.40
CA VAL A 189 -0.74 -6.23 -13.66
C VAL A 189 0.03 -7.17 -14.60
N LYS A 190 -0.57 -7.54 -15.73
CA LYS A 190 0.09 -8.39 -16.74
C LYS A 190 1.33 -7.72 -17.34
N LEU A 191 1.26 -6.41 -17.62
CA LEU A 191 2.40 -5.64 -18.11
C LEU A 191 3.51 -5.58 -17.06
N ALA A 192 3.18 -5.25 -15.81
CA ALA A 192 4.10 -5.20 -14.69
C ALA A 192 4.84 -6.53 -14.51
N ALA A 193 4.11 -7.63 -14.49
CA ALA A 193 4.69 -8.98 -14.38
C ALA A 193 5.67 -9.30 -15.52
N ASN A 194 5.34 -8.91 -16.77
CA ASN A 194 6.23 -9.10 -17.91
C ASN A 194 7.50 -8.24 -17.81
N LEU A 195 7.37 -6.98 -17.37
CA LEU A 195 8.51 -6.07 -17.18
C LEU A 195 9.47 -6.61 -16.11
N VAL A 196 8.94 -7.06 -14.98
CA VAL A 196 9.71 -7.67 -13.88
C VAL A 196 10.41 -8.95 -14.35
N ALA A 197 9.68 -9.86 -14.97
CA ALA A 197 10.26 -11.12 -15.48
C ALA A 197 11.38 -10.87 -16.51
N ASN A 198 11.20 -9.90 -17.41
CA ASN A 198 12.19 -9.52 -18.42
C ASN A 198 13.43 -8.80 -17.81
N ALA A 199 13.29 -8.21 -16.63
CA ALA A 199 14.39 -7.60 -15.88
C ALA A 199 15.19 -8.62 -15.05
N GLY A 200 14.90 -9.91 -15.18
CA GLY A 200 15.59 -10.98 -14.45
C GLY A 200 14.81 -11.49 -13.24
N GLY A 201 13.59 -11.05 -13.04
CA GLY A 201 12.71 -11.38 -11.92
C GLY A 201 12.59 -10.25 -10.89
N GLY A 202 11.79 -10.48 -9.87
CA GLY A 202 11.55 -9.52 -8.80
C GLY A 202 10.13 -9.58 -8.26
N VAL A 203 9.57 -8.41 -7.93
CA VAL A 203 8.29 -8.32 -7.24
C VAL A 203 7.32 -7.34 -7.93
N VAL A 204 6.02 -7.55 -7.72
CA VAL A 204 4.95 -6.62 -8.09
C VAL A 204 4.22 -6.24 -6.81
N SER A 205 4.01 -4.94 -6.54
CA SER A 205 3.21 -4.44 -5.41
C SER A 205 1.95 -3.74 -5.91
N MET A 206 0.85 -3.95 -5.17
CA MET A 206 -0.48 -3.46 -5.47
C MET A 206 -1.12 -2.93 -4.19
N SER A 207 -1.23 -1.61 -4.06
CA SER A 207 -1.74 -0.96 -2.86
C SER A 207 -3.24 -0.63 -2.95
N TRP A 208 -3.98 -1.39 -3.71
CA TRP A 208 -5.40 -1.21 -3.96
C TRP A 208 -6.17 -2.52 -3.81
N GLY A 209 -7.49 -2.41 -3.74
CA GLY A 209 -8.36 -3.56 -3.69
C GLY A 209 -9.81 -3.24 -3.96
N ASP A 210 -10.60 -4.31 -4.05
CA ASP A 210 -12.07 -4.30 -4.12
C ASP A 210 -12.63 -5.27 -3.08
N PRO A 211 -13.87 -5.08 -2.63
CA PRO A 211 -14.58 -6.13 -1.92
C PRO A 211 -14.58 -7.43 -2.74
N GLU A 212 -14.34 -8.54 -2.07
CA GLU A 212 -14.29 -9.85 -2.72
C GLU A 212 -15.61 -10.21 -3.42
N VAL A 213 -15.50 -10.95 -4.53
CA VAL A 213 -16.64 -11.43 -5.35
C VAL A 213 -16.36 -12.84 -5.86
N ALA A 214 -17.39 -13.64 -6.07
CA ALA A 214 -17.25 -15.06 -6.44
C ALA A 214 -16.43 -15.32 -7.74
N GLN A 215 -16.36 -14.36 -8.66
CA GLN A 215 -15.58 -14.49 -9.91
C GLN A 215 -14.08 -14.24 -9.74
N GLU A 216 -13.61 -13.79 -8.59
CA GLU A 216 -12.19 -13.47 -8.34
C GLU A 216 -11.27 -14.68 -8.49
N ILE A 217 -11.75 -15.89 -8.23
CA ILE A 217 -11.05 -17.15 -8.47
C ILE A 217 -10.50 -17.24 -9.91
N ASN A 218 -11.20 -16.62 -10.87
CA ASN A 218 -10.74 -16.60 -12.27
C ASN A 218 -9.60 -15.59 -12.48
N TRP A 219 -9.42 -14.64 -11.56
CA TRP A 219 -8.38 -13.61 -11.66
C TRP A 219 -7.06 -14.05 -11.04
N ASP A 220 -7.03 -15.11 -10.23
CA ASP A 220 -5.80 -15.67 -9.66
C ASP A 220 -4.72 -16.00 -10.68
N ALA A 221 -5.13 -16.31 -11.92
CA ALA A 221 -4.23 -16.58 -13.02
C ALA A 221 -3.33 -15.39 -13.40
N TYR A 222 -3.72 -14.16 -13.04
CA TYR A 222 -2.90 -12.97 -13.28
C TYR A 222 -1.65 -12.92 -12.40
N PHE A 223 -1.64 -13.63 -11.27
CA PHE A 223 -0.56 -13.62 -10.28
C PHE A 223 0.33 -14.87 -10.32
N THR A 224 0.49 -15.47 -11.51
CA THR A 224 1.22 -16.74 -11.69
C THR A 224 2.46 -16.64 -12.58
N LYS A 225 2.90 -15.41 -12.94
CA LYS A 225 4.06 -15.25 -13.81
C LYS A 225 5.32 -15.79 -13.15
N PRO A 226 6.05 -16.75 -13.78
CA PRO A 226 7.30 -17.26 -13.24
C PRO A 226 8.36 -16.16 -13.06
N GLY A 227 9.11 -16.22 -11.96
CA GLY A 227 10.11 -15.23 -11.59
C GLY A 227 9.54 -13.97 -10.95
N VAL A 228 8.23 -13.95 -10.63
CA VAL A 228 7.55 -12.79 -10.05
C VAL A 228 6.83 -13.19 -8.77
N VAL A 229 7.06 -12.43 -7.68
CA VAL A 229 6.31 -12.51 -6.44
C VAL A 229 5.39 -11.28 -6.35
N TYR A 230 4.12 -11.49 -6.04
CA TYR A 230 3.11 -10.44 -5.95
C TYR A 230 2.77 -10.14 -4.51
N PHE A 231 2.70 -8.86 -4.19
CA PHE A 231 2.29 -8.32 -2.89
C PHE A 231 1.05 -7.46 -3.08
N ALA A 232 0.18 -7.44 -2.07
CA ALA A 232 -0.94 -6.52 -2.05
C ALA A 232 -1.24 -6.05 -0.62
N ALA A 233 -1.73 -4.82 -0.53
CA ALA A 233 -2.33 -4.30 0.69
C ALA A 233 -3.50 -5.19 1.14
N SER A 234 -3.60 -5.47 2.44
CA SER A 234 -4.70 -6.28 2.99
C SER A 234 -6.00 -5.49 3.20
N GLY A 235 -5.95 -4.16 3.05
CA GLY A 235 -7.07 -3.24 3.27
C GLY A 235 -6.99 -2.45 4.57
N ASP A 236 -7.79 -1.40 4.68
CA ASP A 236 -7.78 -0.44 5.80
C ASP A 236 -9.10 -0.40 6.59
N SER A 237 -9.94 -1.42 6.43
CA SER A 237 -11.27 -1.47 7.04
C SER A 237 -11.33 -2.34 8.32
N GLY A 238 -10.19 -2.76 8.84
CA GLY A 238 -10.08 -3.58 10.05
C GLY A 238 -10.40 -5.07 9.85
N ILE A 239 -10.35 -5.82 10.95
CA ILE A 239 -10.59 -7.27 10.96
C ILE A 239 -12.07 -7.56 10.68
N GLY A 240 -12.34 -8.43 9.72
CA GLY A 240 -13.69 -8.83 9.29
C GLY A 240 -14.11 -8.21 7.97
N VAL A 241 -13.19 -7.48 7.30
CA VAL A 241 -13.40 -6.96 5.95
C VAL A 241 -12.33 -7.50 5.03
N SER A 242 -12.76 -8.17 4.00
CA SER A 242 -11.89 -8.81 3.03
C SER A 242 -11.88 -8.09 1.69
N ILE A 243 -10.69 -8.02 1.08
CA ILE A 243 -10.49 -7.39 -0.22
C ILE A 243 -9.62 -8.25 -1.14
N TYR A 244 -9.89 -8.17 -2.43
CA TYR A 244 -9.08 -8.74 -3.48
C TYR A 244 -8.25 -7.63 -4.17
N PRO A 245 -6.94 -7.81 -4.48
CA PRO A 245 -6.25 -9.09 -4.63
C PRO A 245 -5.55 -9.60 -3.35
N GLY A 246 -5.66 -8.94 -2.19
CA GLY A 246 -5.06 -9.43 -0.95
C GLY A 246 -5.52 -10.85 -0.54
N ALA A 247 -6.75 -11.24 -0.89
CA ALA A 247 -7.30 -12.55 -0.63
C ALA A 247 -6.78 -13.66 -1.57
N SER A 248 -6.20 -13.33 -2.73
CA SER A 248 -5.71 -14.33 -3.68
C SER A 248 -4.68 -15.27 -3.07
N PRO A 249 -4.78 -16.61 -3.31
CA PRO A 249 -3.77 -17.57 -2.86
C PRO A 249 -2.42 -17.45 -3.60
N ASN A 250 -2.34 -16.58 -4.61
CA ASN A 250 -1.14 -16.30 -5.39
C ASN A 250 -0.56 -14.90 -5.12
N VAL A 251 -0.98 -14.25 -4.04
CA VAL A 251 -0.51 -12.93 -3.63
C VAL A 251 -0.13 -12.97 -2.14
N VAL A 252 1.00 -12.36 -1.79
CA VAL A 252 1.38 -12.12 -0.39
C VAL A 252 0.59 -10.92 0.11
N SER A 253 -0.31 -11.14 1.04
CA SER A 253 -1.13 -10.10 1.64
C SER A 253 -0.40 -9.43 2.80
N VAL A 254 -0.26 -8.11 2.76
CA VAL A 254 0.48 -7.34 3.75
C VAL A 254 -0.46 -6.51 4.62
N GLY A 255 -0.52 -6.84 5.89
CA GLY A 255 -1.29 -6.15 6.92
C GLY A 255 -0.54 -4.98 7.56
N GLY A 256 -1.18 -4.33 8.53
CA GLY A 256 -0.67 -3.11 9.15
C GLY A 256 -0.35 -3.26 10.64
N THR A 257 0.83 -2.79 11.03
CA THR A 257 1.25 -2.60 12.42
C THR A 257 1.48 -1.12 12.71
N HIS A 258 1.80 -0.78 13.95
CA HIS A 258 2.16 0.58 14.32
C HIS A 258 3.32 0.59 15.30
N PHE A 259 4.30 1.47 15.06
CA PHE A 259 5.40 1.72 15.97
C PHE A 259 5.01 2.73 17.05
N ASN A 260 4.90 2.28 18.27
CA ASN A 260 4.83 3.21 19.39
C ASN A 260 6.21 3.81 19.65
N ARG A 261 6.28 5.15 19.69
CA ARG A 261 7.48 5.92 19.94
C ARG A 261 7.37 6.66 21.30
N ASP A 262 8.51 6.89 21.96
CA ASP A 262 8.56 7.79 23.12
C ASP A 262 8.68 9.26 22.68
N LEU A 263 8.71 10.18 23.64
CA LEU A 263 8.81 11.63 23.40
C LEU A 263 10.12 12.05 22.70
N ASN A 264 11.13 11.19 22.67
CA ASN A 264 12.38 11.40 21.96
C ASN A 264 12.40 10.69 20.57
N GLY A 265 11.27 10.13 20.16
CA GLY A 265 11.15 9.38 18.92
C GLY A 265 11.79 7.99 18.94
N ASN A 266 12.20 7.47 20.11
CA ASN A 266 12.73 6.12 20.20
C ASN A 266 11.63 5.08 20.01
N PHE A 267 11.94 4.00 19.32
CA PHE A 267 11.06 2.85 19.22
C PHE A 267 10.86 2.16 20.58
N VAL A 268 9.62 1.99 20.98
CA VAL A 268 9.24 1.32 22.22
C VAL A 268 8.71 -0.08 21.95
N LYS A 269 7.75 -0.19 21.05
CA LYS A 269 7.12 -1.46 20.66
C LYS A 269 6.35 -1.32 19.36
N GLU A 270 6.08 -2.44 18.74
CA GLU A 270 5.20 -2.57 17.59
C GLU A 270 3.92 -3.30 18.02
N VAL A 271 2.79 -2.79 17.58
CA VAL A 271 1.46 -3.31 17.89
C VAL A 271 0.61 -3.38 16.63
N TYR A 272 -0.43 -4.22 16.61
CA TYR A 272 -1.44 -4.18 15.57
C TYR A 272 -2.18 -2.83 15.61
N PHE A 273 -2.41 -2.24 14.45
CA PHE A 273 -3.15 -1.00 14.34
C PHE A 273 -4.66 -1.28 14.41
N THR A 274 -5.25 -1.01 15.57
CA THR A 274 -6.68 -1.25 15.81
C THR A 274 -7.54 -0.29 14.99
N GLY A 275 -8.31 -0.81 14.05
CA GLY A 275 -9.16 -0.01 13.15
C GLY A 275 -8.57 0.23 11.75
N GLY A 276 -7.31 -0.19 11.52
CA GLY A 276 -6.68 -0.31 10.21
C GLY A 276 -6.39 -1.78 9.90
N GLY A 277 -5.61 -2.09 8.89
CA GLY A 277 -5.22 -3.45 8.53
C GLY A 277 -6.40 -4.38 8.25
N GLY A 278 -6.82 -4.49 7.00
CA GLY A 278 -7.86 -5.42 6.59
C GLY A 278 -7.43 -6.86 6.81
N SER A 279 -8.33 -7.70 7.27
CA SER A 279 -8.05 -9.13 7.42
C SER A 279 -9.34 -9.92 7.55
N ASP A 280 -9.39 -11.07 6.96
CA ASP A 280 -10.47 -12.03 7.19
C ASP A 280 -10.15 -13.42 6.66
N LEU A 281 -11.17 -14.27 6.61
CA LEU A 281 -11.22 -15.48 5.81
C LEU A 281 -11.96 -15.15 4.53
N SER A 282 -11.33 -15.39 3.39
CA SER A 282 -12.03 -15.20 2.11
C SER A 282 -13.28 -16.05 2.06
N PRO A 283 -14.43 -15.49 1.68
CA PRO A 283 -15.64 -16.29 1.48
C PRO A 283 -15.59 -17.15 0.19
N TYR A 284 -14.64 -16.90 -0.69
CA TYR A 284 -14.58 -17.54 -2.02
C TYR A 284 -13.32 -18.37 -2.23
N GLU A 285 -12.16 -17.93 -1.72
CA GLU A 285 -10.90 -18.63 -1.92
C GLU A 285 -10.74 -19.80 -0.95
N PRO A 286 -10.51 -21.03 -1.45
CA PRO A 286 -10.24 -22.16 -0.60
C PRO A 286 -8.86 -22.04 0.07
N ARG A 287 -8.73 -22.63 1.28
CA ARG A 287 -7.45 -22.69 1.97
C ARG A 287 -6.36 -23.30 1.08
N PRO A 288 -5.28 -22.56 0.77
CA PRO A 288 -4.15 -23.10 0.04
C PRO A 288 -3.33 -24.06 0.92
N SER A 289 -2.57 -24.95 0.27
CA SER A 289 -1.80 -25.99 0.98
C SER A 289 -0.75 -25.43 1.96
N TYR A 290 -0.17 -24.27 1.67
CA TYR A 290 0.79 -23.63 2.57
C TYR A 290 0.18 -23.19 3.91
N GLN A 291 -1.14 -23.02 4.00
CA GLN A 291 -1.85 -22.73 5.25
C GLN A 291 -2.33 -23.98 6.01
N ASN A 292 -1.92 -25.18 5.61
CA ASN A 292 -2.32 -26.39 6.32
C ASN A 292 -1.87 -26.42 7.79
N GLY A 293 -0.69 -25.85 8.08
CA GLY A 293 -0.16 -25.72 9.43
C GLY A 293 -0.98 -24.84 10.37
N VAL A 294 -1.80 -23.94 9.81
CA VAL A 294 -2.68 -22.99 10.51
C VAL A 294 -4.16 -23.29 10.30
N SER A 295 -4.50 -24.48 9.84
CA SER A 295 -5.88 -24.90 9.53
C SER A 295 -6.86 -24.77 10.70
N GLY A 296 -6.39 -24.85 11.93
CA GLY A 296 -7.20 -24.61 13.13
C GLY A 296 -7.71 -23.18 13.28
N ILE A 297 -7.06 -22.22 12.59
CA ILE A 297 -7.41 -20.78 12.58
C ILE A 297 -8.20 -20.43 11.33
N VAL A 298 -7.74 -20.87 10.16
CA VAL A 298 -8.32 -20.48 8.87
C VAL A 298 -9.42 -21.44 8.36
N GLY A 299 -9.58 -22.60 8.97
CA GLY A 299 -10.60 -23.58 8.57
C GLY A 299 -10.37 -24.08 7.14
N THR A 300 -11.37 -23.94 6.28
CA THR A 300 -11.35 -24.38 4.87
C THR A 300 -11.10 -23.24 3.88
N HIS A 301 -10.93 -22.02 4.35
CA HIS A 301 -10.80 -20.82 3.55
C HIS A 301 -9.41 -20.20 3.64
N ARG A 302 -9.04 -19.43 2.64
CA ARG A 302 -7.84 -18.58 2.64
C ARG A 302 -7.95 -17.55 3.76
N GLY A 303 -7.01 -17.55 4.72
CA GLY A 303 -6.90 -16.54 5.76
C GLY A 303 -5.78 -15.55 5.42
N TYR A 304 -5.96 -14.27 5.73
CA TYR A 304 -4.95 -13.22 5.54
C TYR A 304 -5.12 -12.09 6.57
N PRO A 305 -4.14 -11.19 6.74
CA PRO A 305 -2.90 -11.07 5.96
C PRO A 305 -1.94 -12.25 6.20
N ASP A 306 -0.92 -12.37 5.34
CA ASP A 306 0.16 -13.34 5.52
C ASP A 306 1.25 -12.80 6.42
N VAL A 307 1.58 -11.54 6.24
CA VAL A 307 2.62 -10.77 6.95
C VAL A 307 2.09 -9.38 7.25
N ALA A 308 2.84 -8.59 8.02
CA ALA A 308 2.52 -7.19 8.26
C ALA A 308 3.78 -6.32 8.25
N ALA A 309 3.60 -5.02 8.01
CA ALA A 309 4.62 -4.01 8.20
C ALA A 309 4.01 -2.75 8.84
N ASP A 310 4.85 -1.76 9.16
CA ASP A 310 4.35 -0.52 9.75
C ASP A 310 3.34 0.15 8.81
N TYR A 311 2.30 0.67 9.43
CA TYR A 311 1.11 1.20 8.78
C TYR A 311 0.95 2.71 9.00
N CYS A 312 1.59 3.29 10.02
CA CYS A 312 1.49 4.72 10.36
C CYS A 312 2.79 5.23 10.98
N CYS A 313 3.27 6.31 10.63
CA CYS A 313 2.93 7.33 9.68
C CYS A 313 4.17 7.58 8.81
N ALA A 314 4.06 7.45 7.51
CA ALA A 314 5.17 7.57 6.57
C ALA A 314 5.36 9.00 6.10
N ALA A 315 6.60 9.45 5.99
CA ALA A 315 6.95 10.64 5.22
C ALA A 315 6.82 10.34 3.72
N VAL A 316 6.06 11.15 2.98
CA VAL A 316 5.91 11.07 1.53
C VAL A 316 6.10 12.45 0.90
N TYR A 317 6.82 12.53 -0.21
CA TYR A 317 7.04 13.77 -0.95
C TYR A 317 6.16 13.82 -2.19
N LEU A 318 5.35 14.85 -2.31
CA LEU A 318 4.42 15.01 -3.42
C LEU A 318 4.33 16.48 -3.85
N ASN A 319 4.52 16.75 -5.17
CA ASN A 319 4.30 18.07 -5.76
C ASN A 319 4.96 19.24 -5.02
N GLY A 320 6.21 19.04 -4.57
CA GLY A 320 7.00 20.10 -3.93
C GLY A 320 6.82 20.20 -2.40
N GLY A 321 6.20 19.23 -1.74
CA GLY A 321 6.04 19.23 -0.30
C GLY A 321 5.90 17.84 0.31
N TRP A 322 5.92 17.78 1.65
CA TRP A 322 5.83 16.56 2.43
C TRP A 322 4.43 16.38 3.00
N ILE A 323 3.94 15.17 2.97
CA ILE A 323 2.70 14.74 3.62
C ILE A 323 2.98 13.55 4.52
N SER A 324 2.20 13.42 5.58
CA SER A 324 2.21 12.25 6.46
C SER A 324 1.08 11.33 6.04
N VAL A 325 1.41 10.09 5.68
CA VAL A 325 0.48 9.10 5.13
C VAL A 325 0.59 7.80 5.90
N GLY A 326 -0.51 7.12 6.08
CA GLY A 326 -0.55 5.75 6.61
C GLY A 326 -1.46 4.87 5.77
N GLY A 327 -1.49 3.57 6.07
CA GLY A 327 -2.32 2.60 5.36
C GLY A 327 -1.56 1.32 5.03
N THR A 328 -2.30 0.26 4.69
CA THR A 328 -1.67 -0.96 4.16
C THR A 328 -1.05 -0.73 2.77
N SER A 329 -1.39 0.40 2.13
CA SER A 329 -0.70 0.96 0.97
C SER A 329 0.77 1.27 1.23
N TRP A 330 1.14 1.68 2.45
CA TRP A 330 2.56 1.82 2.82
C TRP A 330 3.22 0.48 3.17
N ALA A 331 2.50 -0.39 3.86
CA ALA A 331 3.02 -1.68 4.29
C ALA A 331 3.40 -2.58 3.10
N SER A 332 2.59 -2.60 2.03
CA SER A 332 2.79 -3.47 0.87
C SER A 332 4.09 -3.18 0.10
N PRO A 333 4.37 -1.96 -0.41
CA PRO A 333 5.61 -1.65 -1.12
C PRO A 333 6.83 -1.73 -0.21
N THR A 334 6.68 -1.41 1.07
CA THR A 334 7.74 -1.56 2.08
C THR A 334 8.17 -3.02 2.21
N PHE A 335 7.21 -3.94 2.43
CA PHE A 335 7.52 -5.36 2.57
C PHE A 335 8.04 -5.95 1.26
N ALA A 336 7.45 -5.58 0.13
CA ALA A 336 7.91 -5.96 -1.21
C ALA A 336 9.37 -5.51 -1.47
N GLY A 337 9.72 -4.29 -1.06
CA GLY A 337 11.09 -3.77 -1.11
C GLY A 337 12.05 -4.57 -0.22
N ILE A 338 11.65 -4.91 1.00
CA ILE A 338 12.47 -5.73 1.92
C ILE A 338 12.75 -7.11 1.31
N VAL A 339 11.73 -7.80 0.78
CA VAL A 339 11.89 -9.10 0.12
C VAL A 339 12.79 -8.99 -1.12
N ASN A 340 12.62 -7.95 -1.92
CA ASN A 340 13.47 -7.70 -3.07
C ASN A 340 14.94 -7.46 -2.64
N ALA A 341 15.17 -6.64 -1.61
CA ALA A 341 16.52 -6.35 -1.10
C ALA A 341 17.20 -7.56 -0.43
N ALA A 342 16.43 -8.49 0.11
CA ALA A 342 16.94 -9.75 0.64
C ALA A 342 17.60 -10.62 -0.42
N GLY A 343 17.28 -10.41 -1.68
CA GLY A 343 17.81 -11.20 -2.79
C GLY A 343 17.30 -12.65 -2.82
N ASN A 344 16.32 -13.01 -1.99
CA ASN A 344 15.69 -14.32 -2.00
C ASN A 344 14.81 -14.45 -3.23
N LYS A 345 15.35 -15.14 -4.22
CA LYS A 345 14.72 -15.24 -5.55
C LYS A 345 13.70 -16.37 -5.57
N GLN A 346 12.59 -16.16 -4.91
CA GLN A 346 11.48 -17.09 -5.07
C GLN A 346 10.93 -16.98 -6.49
N THR A 347 10.57 -18.13 -7.05
CA THR A 347 10.14 -18.22 -8.45
C THR A 347 8.66 -17.92 -8.65
N SER A 348 7.91 -17.71 -7.57
CA SER A 348 6.48 -17.37 -7.58
C SER A 348 6.02 -16.96 -6.18
N SER A 349 4.88 -16.26 -6.08
CA SER A 349 4.24 -15.97 -4.79
C SER A 349 3.89 -17.23 -4.01
N ARG A 350 3.51 -18.33 -4.68
CA ARG A 350 3.21 -19.58 -4.01
C ARG A 350 4.43 -20.19 -3.32
N ASN A 351 5.62 -20.06 -3.91
CA ASN A 351 6.86 -20.48 -3.27
C ASN A 351 7.23 -19.56 -2.11
N GLU A 352 7.07 -18.24 -2.29
CA GLU A 352 7.26 -17.26 -1.22
C GLU A 352 6.35 -17.56 -0.03
N LEU A 353 5.05 -17.70 -0.26
CA LEU A 353 4.08 -18.04 0.76
C LEU A 353 4.38 -19.39 1.44
N SER A 354 4.78 -20.41 0.67
CA SER A 354 5.17 -21.70 1.23
C SER A 354 6.40 -21.56 2.13
N TRP A 355 7.36 -20.73 1.76
CA TRP A 355 8.51 -20.41 2.57
C TRP A 355 8.10 -19.68 3.86
N LEU A 356 7.36 -18.59 3.75
CA LEU A 356 6.89 -17.79 4.89
C LEU A 356 6.14 -18.66 5.93
N TYR A 357 5.20 -19.50 5.48
CA TYR A 357 4.45 -20.38 6.39
C TYR A 357 5.28 -21.53 6.96
N SER A 358 6.38 -21.93 6.30
CA SER A 358 7.28 -22.96 6.84
C SER A 358 8.06 -22.48 8.06
N GLU A 359 8.31 -21.15 8.18
CA GLU A 359 8.96 -20.53 9.34
C GLU A 359 8.21 -20.82 10.65
N LEU A 360 6.88 -20.85 10.61
CA LEU A 360 6.07 -21.15 11.79
C LEU A 360 6.33 -22.57 12.35
N ALA A 361 6.80 -23.48 11.52
CA ALA A 361 7.11 -24.86 11.95
C ALA A 361 8.44 -24.94 12.72
N ASN A 362 9.30 -23.92 12.62
CA ASN A 362 10.59 -23.83 13.32
C ASN A 362 10.62 -22.59 14.24
N PRO A 363 10.28 -22.73 15.53
CA PRO A 363 10.20 -21.58 16.45
C PRO A 363 11.50 -20.78 16.60
N THR A 364 12.67 -21.38 16.30
CA THR A 364 13.97 -20.69 16.39
C THR A 364 14.16 -19.77 15.21
N GLU A 365 13.92 -20.25 13.97
CA GLU A 365 13.97 -19.47 12.74
C GLU A 365 12.87 -18.40 12.76
N TYR A 366 11.64 -18.77 13.05
CA TYR A 366 10.53 -17.81 13.16
C TYR A 366 10.85 -16.60 14.05
N LYS A 367 11.40 -16.84 15.27
CA LYS A 367 11.78 -15.74 16.19
C LYS A 367 12.97 -14.91 15.70
N ALA A 368 13.85 -15.49 14.90
CA ALA A 368 14.98 -14.78 14.31
C ALA A 368 14.53 -13.88 13.16
N ASP A 369 13.58 -14.33 12.37
CA ASP A 369 13.23 -13.76 11.08
C ASP A 369 11.98 -12.88 11.12
N PHE A 370 11.06 -13.15 12.06
CA PHE A 370 9.82 -12.41 12.25
C PHE A 370 9.63 -11.97 13.69
N LYS A 371 8.94 -10.85 13.85
CA LYS A 371 8.41 -10.40 15.12
C LYS A 371 6.92 -10.72 15.18
N ASP A 372 6.57 -11.57 16.11
CA ASP A 372 5.19 -11.93 16.43
C ASP A 372 4.48 -10.76 17.12
N ILE A 373 3.37 -10.29 16.58
CA ILE A 373 2.64 -9.11 17.05
C ILE A 373 1.39 -9.56 17.79
N THR A 374 1.47 -9.60 19.12
CA THR A 374 0.40 -10.09 20.00
C THR A 374 -0.34 -9.00 20.75
N GLN A 375 -0.10 -7.73 20.44
CA GLN A 375 -0.69 -6.56 21.10
C GLN A 375 -1.41 -5.65 20.08
N GLY A 376 -2.33 -4.84 20.60
CA GLY A 376 -3.14 -3.92 19.83
C GLY A 376 -4.60 -4.34 19.72
N ASP A 377 -4.90 -5.63 19.64
CA ASP A 377 -6.27 -6.17 19.67
C ASP A 377 -6.28 -7.52 20.40
N SER A 378 -7.41 -7.86 21.03
CA SER A 378 -7.57 -9.12 21.75
C SER A 378 -7.56 -10.37 20.86
N ARG A 379 -7.72 -10.19 19.55
CA ARG A 379 -7.67 -11.24 18.52
C ARG A 379 -6.26 -11.58 18.07
N CYS A 380 -5.27 -10.71 18.36
CA CYS A 380 -3.87 -10.96 18.05
C CYS A 380 -3.30 -12.02 19.01
N LYS A 381 -2.74 -13.09 18.46
CA LYS A 381 -2.30 -14.28 19.19
C LYS A 381 -0.87 -14.64 18.82
N ILE A 382 -0.29 -15.58 19.58
CA ILE A 382 1.04 -16.11 19.26
C ILE A 382 0.99 -16.95 17.99
N GLY A 383 1.97 -16.73 17.11
CA GLY A 383 2.07 -17.37 15.81
C GLY A 383 1.14 -16.72 14.77
N PHE A 384 0.66 -17.50 13.82
CA PHE A 384 -0.26 -16.95 12.82
C PHE A 384 -1.59 -16.52 13.46
N ASP A 385 -2.01 -15.30 13.13
CA ASP A 385 -3.33 -14.78 13.45
C ASP A 385 -3.89 -13.88 12.34
N ARG A 386 -5.13 -13.42 12.51
CA ARG A 386 -5.78 -12.53 11.53
C ARG A 386 -5.51 -11.04 11.80
N CYS A 387 -4.66 -10.68 12.75
CA CYS A 387 -4.20 -9.31 12.91
C CYS A 387 -3.05 -9.01 11.95
N THR A 388 -2.01 -9.85 11.98
CA THR A 388 -0.72 -9.56 11.36
C THR A 388 -0.13 -10.75 10.59
N GLY A 389 -0.92 -11.81 10.37
CA GLY A 389 -0.42 -13.02 9.74
C GLY A 389 0.64 -13.69 10.59
N ILE A 390 1.80 -13.95 10.02
CA ILE A 390 2.96 -14.48 10.75
C ILE A 390 3.78 -13.39 11.46
N GLY A 391 3.42 -12.11 11.30
CA GLY A 391 4.08 -10.97 11.95
C GLY A 391 4.85 -10.05 11.00
N SER A 392 5.67 -9.17 11.58
CA SER A 392 6.49 -8.19 10.86
C SER A 392 7.93 -8.65 10.67
N PRO A 393 8.70 -8.09 9.70
CA PRO A 393 10.07 -8.52 9.43
C PRO A 393 11.02 -8.12 10.58
N ARG A 394 12.04 -8.92 10.83
CA ARG A 394 13.13 -8.60 11.77
C ARG A 394 14.46 -8.36 11.08
N THR A 395 14.70 -8.95 9.96
CA THR A 395 15.92 -8.84 9.16
C THR A 395 15.59 -9.17 7.71
N TYR A 396 16.61 -9.25 6.87
CA TYR A 396 16.47 -9.79 5.51
C TYR A 396 16.36 -11.32 5.47
N VAL A 397 16.67 -12.00 6.57
CA VAL A 397 16.60 -13.47 6.62
C VAL A 397 15.12 -13.89 6.68
N GLY A 398 14.79 -14.99 6.03
CA GLY A 398 13.40 -15.45 5.94
C GLY A 398 12.52 -14.69 4.93
N LYS A 399 13.13 -13.92 4.03
CA LYS A 399 12.43 -13.08 3.04
C LYS A 399 12.86 -13.41 1.62
#